data_d6d373a5b1f29ce12c03f606945aa440
#
_entry.id   d6d373a5b1f29ce12c03f606945aa440
#
_cell.length_a   1.000
_cell.length_b   1.000
_cell.length_c   1.000
_cell.angle_alpha   90.00
_cell.angle_beta   90.00
_cell.angle_gamma   90.00
#
_symmetry.space_group_name_H-M   'P 1'
#
loop_
_entity.id
_entity.type
_entity.pdbx_description
1 polymer ?
#
loop_
_entity_poly.entity_id
_entity_poly.type
_entity_poly.pdbx_seq_one_letter_code
_entity_poly.pdbx_strand_id
1 'polypeptide(L)'
;MCIFATKQEILKPYISMNKVNIRGVEIFPFSSRDQLADYVNSNPGILVAINAEKIINSTEQTRSIINRNIGYCDGAGAQMALQRKGYPDAIKVAGCELWLSLIGKFYKEKTFYLVGAKQAVIDATVEKLRKEFKGINIVGYRNGYIKTDEEKAAVIADIVAKKPDIVFVAMGSPKQELLMEEMLSQHKAIYQGLGGSFDVFTGHVKRAPQWWIDHKVEWLYRLINQPSRIKRQIKLVKFAWWIAANKF
;
A
#
# COMPACT_ATOMS: atom_id res chain seq x y z
N MET A 1 -39.87 -7.47 35.55
CA MET A 1 -40.13 -7.21 34.12
C MET A 1 -38.90 -6.50 33.58
N CYS A 2 -37.89 -7.31 33.15
CA CYS A 2 -36.62 -6.78 32.62
C CYS A 2 -36.71 -6.70 31.10
N ILE A 3 -36.60 -5.49 30.60
CA ILE A 3 -36.57 -5.21 29.17
C ILE A 3 -35.13 -5.42 28.68
N PHE A 4 -34.91 -6.51 27.96
CA PHE A 4 -33.67 -6.73 27.20
C PHE A 4 -33.68 -5.81 25.97
N ALA A 5 -32.87 -4.75 26.01
CA ALA A 5 -32.56 -3.95 24.83
C ALA A 5 -31.59 -4.74 23.95
N THR A 6 -32.07 -5.32 22.89
CA THR A 6 -31.28 -5.92 21.81
C THR A 6 -30.45 -4.84 21.14
N LYS A 7 -29.15 -4.95 21.25
CA LYS A 7 -28.19 -4.15 20.50
C LYS A 7 -28.31 -4.54 19.02
N GLN A 8 -29.07 -3.76 18.26
CA GLN A 8 -29.07 -3.89 16.79
C GLN A 8 -27.66 -3.52 16.32
N GLU A 9 -26.92 -4.51 15.84
CA GLU A 9 -25.75 -4.28 14.98
C GLU A 9 -26.26 -3.59 13.70
N ILE A 10 -26.03 -2.30 13.61
CA ILE A 10 -26.24 -1.54 12.40
C ILE A 10 -25.22 -2.09 11.38
N LEU A 11 -25.65 -2.99 10.54
CA LEU A 11 -24.93 -3.41 9.34
C LEU A 11 -24.59 -2.13 8.55
N LYS A 12 -23.33 -1.70 8.60
CA LYS A 12 -22.85 -0.60 7.76
C LYS A 12 -23.13 -0.98 6.31
N PRO A 13 -23.76 -0.11 5.52
CA PRO A 13 -24.09 -0.44 4.15
C PRO A 13 -22.81 -0.81 3.38
N TYR A 14 -22.88 -1.90 2.63
CA TYR A 14 -21.85 -2.33 1.69
C TYR A 14 -21.65 -1.20 0.67
N ILE A 15 -20.61 -0.40 0.83
CA ILE A 15 -20.31 0.68 -0.10
C ILE A 15 -19.75 0.02 -1.36
N SER A 16 -20.61 -0.19 -2.35
CA SER A 16 -20.21 -0.55 -3.70
C SER A 16 -19.45 0.64 -4.29
N MET A 17 -18.13 0.60 -4.20
CA MET A 17 -17.27 1.62 -4.79
C MET A 17 -16.75 1.13 -6.14
N ASN A 18 -17.06 1.86 -7.20
CA ASN A 18 -16.58 1.56 -8.54
C ASN A 18 -15.14 2.01 -8.73
N LYS A 19 -14.34 1.17 -9.37
CA LYS A 19 -13.00 1.51 -9.81
C LYS A 19 -13.05 2.49 -10.99
N VAL A 20 -12.08 3.37 -11.05
CA VAL A 20 -11.88 4.34 -12.14
C VAL A 20 -10.74 3.88 -13.01
N ASN A 21 -10.99 3.71 -14.30
CA ASN A 21 -9.96 3.33 -15.25
C ASN A 21 -9.15 4.55 -15.70
N ILE A 22 -7.83 4.49 -15.47
CA ILE A 22 -6.87 5.49 -15.95
C ILE A 22 -5.84 4.76 -16.80
N ARG A 23 -5.99 4.81 -18.12
CA ARG A 23 -5.10 4.15 -19.10
C ARG A 23 -4.91 2.66 -18.86
N GLY A 24 -5.98 1.98 -18.57
CA GLY A 24 -5.99 0.53 -18.31
C GLY A 24 -5.63 0.12 -16.89
N VAL A 25 -5.32 1.07 -16.00
CA VAL A 25 -5.11 0.84 -14.57
C VAL A 25 -6.35 1.26 -13.80
N GLU A 26 -6.89 0.37 -13.00
CA GLU A 26 -8.10 0.59 -12.20
C GLU A 26 -7.73 1.05 -10.78
N ILE A 27 -8.32 2.17 -10.35
CA ILE A 27 -8.01 2.83 -9.08
C ILE A 27 -9.31 3.10 -8.34
N PHE A 28 -9.37 2.76 -7.05
CA PHE A 28 -10.47 3.17 -6.19
C PHE A 28 -10.32 4.65 -5.78
N PRO A 29 -11.35 5.48 -5.95
CA PRO A 29 -11.30 6.91 -5.64
C PRO A 29 -11.64 7.19 -4.17
N PHE A 30 -10.90 6.62 -3.22
CA PHE A 30 -11.14 6.83 -1.79
C PHE A 30 -11.07 8.31 -1.41
N SER A 31 -12.02 8.75 -0.59
CA SER A 31 -12.12 10.13 -0.08
C SER A 31 -11.47 10.30 1.30
N SER A 32 -11.13 9.20 1.99
CA SER A 32 -10.40 9.23 3.25
C SER A 32 -9.57 7.96 3.48
N ARG A 33 -8.57 8.04 4.38
CA ARG A 33 -7.80 6.86 4.83
C ARG A 33 -8.68 5.88 5.60
N ASP A 34 -9.62 6.40 6.37
CA ASP A 34 -10.55 5.56 7.14
C ASP A 34 -11.47 4.78 6.22
N GLN A 35 -12.00 5.41 5.15
CA GLN A 35 -12.78 4.74 4.14
C GLN A 35 -12.00 3.59 3.49
N LEU A 36 -10.72 3.83 3.14
CA LEU A 36 -9.85 2.79 2.61
C LEU A 36 -9.65 1.66 3.62
N ALA A 37 -9.35 2.00 4.88
CA ALA A 37 -9.11 1.01 5.93
C ALA A 37 -10.37 0.16 6.22
N ASP A 38 -11.55 0.77 6.25
CA ASP A 38 -12.82 0.06 6.42
C ASP A 38 -13.14 -0.82 5.21
N TYR A 39 -12.86 -0.32 4.00
CA TYR A 39 -13.06 -1.09 2.77
C TYR A 39 -12.19 -2.36 2.76
N VAL A 40 -10.88 -2.25 3.05
CA VAL A 40 -9.98 -3.42 3.02
C VAL A 40 -10.25 -4.40 4.15
N ASN A 41 -10.75 -3.92 5.28
CA ASN A 41 -11.18 -4.79 6.38
C ASN A 41 -12.32 -5.72 5.97
N SER A 42 -13.24 -5.22 5.14
CA SER A 42 -14.37 -6.01 4.60
C SER A 42 -14.00 -6.75 3.31
N ASN A 43 -12.99 -6.31 2.59
CA ASN A 43 -12.55 -6.83 1.30
C ASN A 43 -11.04 -7.11 1.30
N PRO A 44 -10.57 -8.19 1.96
CA PRO A 44 -9.16 -8.55 1.94
C PRO A 44 -8.63 -8.77 0.52
N GLY A 45 -7.38 -8.33 0.29
CA GLY A 45 -6.71 -8.41 -1.01
C GLY A 45 -5.43 -7.59 -1.01
N ILE A 46 -4.83 -7.38 -2.17
CA ILE A 46 -3.58 -6.65 -2.30
C ILE A 46 -3.84 -5.16 -2.46
N LEU A 47 -3.31 -4.37 -1.55
CA LEU A 47 -3.27 -2.91 -1.63
C LEU A 47 -2.09 -2.49 -2.51
N VAL A 48 -2.39 -1.88 -3.65
CA VAL A 48 -1.38 -1.41 -4.59
C VAL A 48 -1.40 0.11 -4.66
N ALA A 49 -0.30 0.72 -4.22
CA ALA A 49 -0.10 2.16 -4.32
C ALA A 49 0.08 2.58 -5.78
N ILE A 50 -0.84 3.38 -6.32
CA ILE A 50 -0.86 3.81 -7.72
C ILE A 50 -0.46 5.27 -7.82
N ASN A 51 0.66 5.50 -8.50
CA ASN A 51 1.14 6.83 -8.87
C ASN A 51 1.29 6.93 -10.40
N ALA A 52 1.61 8.12 -10.89
CA ALA A 52 1.78 8.38 -12.33
C ALA A 52 2.84 7.45 -12.96
N GLU A 53 3.95 7.18 -12.26
CA GLU A 53 5.00 6.28 -12.73
C GLU A 53 4.48 4.85 -12.94
N LYS A 54 3.70 4.33 -11.98
CA LYS A 54 3.12 2.99 -12.07
C LYS A 54 2.08 2.90 -13.20
N ILE A 55 1.28 3.95 -13.43
CA ILE A 55 0.33 3.99 -14.55
C ILE A 55 1.09 3.92 -15.89
N ILE A 56 2.16 4.71 -16.04
CA ILE A 56 2.93 4.76 -17.30
C ILE A 56 3.71 3.46 -17.56
N ASN A 57 4.27 2.86 -16.52
CA ASN A 57 5.18 1.72 -16.62
C ASN A 57 4.50 0.37 -16.40
N SER A 58 3.17 0.34 -16.18
CA SER A 58 2.45 -0.92 -15.97
C SER A 58 2.57 -1.82 -17.20
N THR A 59 3.11 -3.01 -17.00
CA THR A 59 3.05 -4.11 -17.97
C THR A 59 1.68 -4.75 -17.92
N GLU A 60 1.36 -5.61 -18.88
CA GLU A 60 0.10 -6.36 -18.87
C GLU A 60 -0.06 -7.18 -17.57
N GLN A 61 1.03 -7.87 -17.16
CA GLN A 61 1.05 -8.65 -15.94
C GLN A 61 0.78 -7.80 -14.68
N THR A 62 1.51 -6.70 -14.50
CA THR A 62 1.33 -5.84 -13.31
C THR A 62 -0.02 -5.13 -13.32
N ARG A 63 -0.53 -4.75 -14.50
CA ARG A 63 -1.86 -4.18 -14.67
C ARG A 63 -2.96 -5.18 -14.28
N SER A 64 -2.82 -6.43 -14.72
CA SER A 64 -3.73 -7.50 -14.34
C SER A 64 -3.79 -7.69 -12.82
N ILE A 65 -2.62 -7.69 -12.13
CA ILE A 65 -2.56 -7.76 -10.66
C ILE A 65 -3.29 -6.57 -10.04
N ILE A 66 -3.01 -5.34 -10.48
CA ILE A 66 -3.65 -4.12 -9.94
C ILE A 66 -5.17 -4.20 -10.12
N ASN A 67 -5.63 -4.55 -11.32
CA ASN A 67 -7.05 -4.52 -11.68
C ASN A 67 -7.88 -5.60 -10.95
N ARG A 68 -7.28 -6.72 -10.60
CA ARG A 68 -7.92 -7.73 -9.74
C ARG A 68 -7.96 -7.36 -8.28
N ASN A 69 -7.08 -6.44 -7.86
CA ASN A 69 -6.86 -6.08 -6.45
C ASN A 69 -7.30 -4.63 -6.14
N ILE A 70 -6.79 -4.05 -5.08
CA ILE A 70 -7.21 -2.75 -4.56
C ILE A 70 -6.14 -1.71 -4.90
N GLY A 71 -6.24 -1.13 -6.10
CA GLY A 71 -5.43 0.03 -6.48
C GLY A 71 -5.93 1.28 -5.75
N TYR A 72 -5.05 1.97 -5.01
CA TYR A 72 -5.38 3.23 -4.35
C TYR A 72 -4.43 4.35 -4.78
N CYS A 73 -4.88 5.58 -4.69
CA CYS A 73 -4.14 6.75 -5.14
C CYS A 73 -2.96 7.08 -4.21
N ASP A 74 -1.71 6.93 -4.69
CA ASP A 74 -0.47 7.29 -3.99
C ASP A 74 0.36 8.30 -4.80
N GLY A 75 -0.18 9.45 -5.04
CA GLY A 75 0.57 10.51 -5.73
C GLY A 75 -0.32 11.59 -6.32
N ALA A 76 0.22 12.81 -6.37
CA ALA A 76 -0.53 13.97 -6.87
C ALA A 76 -1.04 13.76 -8.32
N GLY A 77 -0.24 13.13 -9.19
CA GLY A 77 -0.66 12.86 -10.57
C GLY A 77 -1.87 11.93 -10.66
N ALA A 78 -1.87 10.83 -9.93
CA ALA A 78 -3.02 9.92 -9.90
C ALA A 78 -4.25 10.59 -9.28
N GLN A 79 -4.08 11.41 -8.23
CA GLN A 79 -5.15 12.21 -7.64
C GLN A 79 -5.77 13.17 -8.66
N MET A 80 -4.95 13.94 -9.36
CA MET A 80 -5.42 14.87 -10.40
C MET A 80 -6.18 14.15 -11.51
N ALA A 81 -5.73 12.96 -11.90
CA ALA A 81 -6.42 12.16 -12.92
C ALA A 81 -7.81 11.69 -12.42
N LEU A 82 -7.91 11.23 -11.17
CA LEU A 82 -9.19 10.86 -10.55
C LEU A 82 -10.15 12.07 -10.47
N GLN A 83 -9.66 13.22 -10.02
CA GLN A 83 -10.45 14.43 -9.91
C GLN A 83 -11.00 14.87 -11.27
N ARG A 84 -10.19 14.79 -12.33
CA ARG A 84 -10.64 15.08 -13.71
C ARG A 84 -11.63 14.05 -14.26
N LYS A 85 -11.61 12.82 -13.75
CA LYS A 85 -12.60 11.77 -14.08
C LYS A 85 -13.92 11.90 -13.30
N GLY A 86 -14.13 13.01 -12.58
CA GLY A 86 -15.36 13.28 -11.85
C GLY A 86 -15.38 12.83 -10.39
N TYR A 87 -14.20 12.59 -9.79
CA TYR A 87 -14.06 12.24 -8.39
C TYR A 87 -13.29 13.34 -7.62
N PRO A 88 -13.90 14.52 -7.39
CA PRO A 88 -13.22 15.67 -6.80
C PRO A 88 -12.73 15.40 -5.38
N ASP A 89 -13.43 14.53 -4.63
CA ASP A 89 -13.10 14.19 -3.25
C ASP A 89 -12.02 13.11 -3.13
N ALA A 90 -11.52 12.57 -4.25
CA ALA A 90 -10.46 11.57 -4.21
C ALA A 90 -9.19 12.15 -3.60
N ILE A 91 -8.69 11.50 -2.55
CA ILE A 91 -7.48 11.93 -1.86
C ILE A 91 -6.24 11.14 -2.27
N LYS A 92 -5.09 11.78 -2.11
CA LYS A 92 -3.80 11.08 -2.11
C LYS A 92 -3.61 10.39 -0.77
N VAL A 93 -3.37 9.08 -0.79
CA VAL A 93 -2.98 8.28 0.37
C VAL A 93 -1.55 7.81 0.20
N ALA A 94 -0.62 8.39 0.96
CA ALA A 94 0.79 7.99 0.88
C ALA A 94 0.97 6.58 1.46
N GLY A 95 1.50 5.64 0.66
CA GLY A 95 1.69 4.25 1.07
C GLY A 95 2.59 4.09 2.29
N CYS A 96 3.59 4.97 2.42
CA CYS A 96 4.48 4.99 3.59
C CYS A 96 3.83 5.47 4.89
N GLU A 97 2.60 6.01 4.83
CA GLU A 97 1.81 6.41 5.99
C GLU A 97 0.63 5.45 6.21
N LEU A 98 0.05 4.93 5.13
CA LEU A 98 -1.12 4.06 5.19
C LEU A 98 -0.90 2.83 6.08
N TRP A 99 0.26 2.16 5.95
CA TRP A 99 0.54 0.96 6.72
C TRP A 99 0.56 1.21 8.22
N LEU A 100 1.08 2.38 8.67
CA LEU A 100 1.03 2.78 10.09
C LEU A 100 -0.41 3.12 10.52
N SER A 101 -1.21 3.71 9.63
CA SER A 101 -2.64 3.95 9.91
C SER A 101 -3.41 2.63 10.05
N LEU A 102 -3.11 1.62 9.21
CA LEU A 102 -3.70 0.28 9.34
C LEU A 102 -3.27 -0.39 10.65
N ILE A 103 -1.98 -0.30 11.02
CA ILE A 103 -1.51 -0.81 12.32
C ILE A 103 -2.24 -0.08 13.44
N GLY A 104 -2.25 1.26 13.45
CA GLY A 104 -2.90 2.05 14.49
C GLY A 104 -4.38 1.71 14.68
N LYS A 105 -5.08 1.40 13.58
CA LYS A 105 -6.50 1.03 13.61
C LYS A 105 -6.73 -0.40 14.11
N PHE A 106 -5.84 -1.34 13.78
CA PHE A 106 -6.11 -2.77 13.93
C PHE A 106 -5.17 -3.51 14.89
N TYR A 107 -4.16 -2.88 15.51
CA TYR A 107 -3.12 -3.59 16.27
C TYR A 107 -3.62 -4.37 17.48
N LYS A 108 -4.79 -4.03 18.01
CA LYS A 108 -5.39 -4.73 19.17
C LYS A 108 -6.22 -5.96 18.76
N GLU A 109 -6.64 -6.02 17.47
CA GLU A 109 -7.62 -6.99 17.01
C GLU A 109 -7.05 -7.96 15.98
N LYS A 110 -6.01 -7.53 15.25
CA LYS A 110 -5.46 -8.27 14.12
C LYS A 110 -4.01 -8.66 14.34
N THR A 111 -3.63 -9.70 13.62
CA THR A 111 -2.27 -10.24 13.57
C THR A 111 -1.53 -9.73 12.34
N PHE A 112 -0.21 -9.53 12.50
CA PHE A 112 0.63 -8.92 11.46
C PHE A 112 1.79 -9.83 11.08
N TYR A 113 2.15 -9.82 9.79
CA TYR A 113 3.36 -10.43 9.28
C TYR A 113 4.13 -9.42 8.43
N LEU A 114 5.46 -9.34 8.58
CA LEU A 114 6.30 -8.39 7.87
C LEU A 114 7.34 -9.11 7.01
N VAL A 115 7.45 -8.71 5.74
CA VAL A 115 8.47 -9.24 4.80
C VAL A 115 9.18 -8.07 4.14
N GLY A 116 10.50 -8.05 4.17
CA GLY A 116 11.21 -7.05 3.38
C GLY A 116 12.43 -6.44 4.05
N ALA A 117 13.05 -5.51 3.33
CA ALA A 117 14.26 -4.82 3.73
C ALA A 117 15.46 -5.75 4.06
N LYS A 118 16.54 -5.17 4.62
CA LYS A 118 17.68 -5.92 5.18
C LYS A 118 17.33 -6.47 6.56
N GLN A 119 18.05 -7.50 7.02
CA GLN A 119 17.79 -8.12 8.33
C GLN A 119 17.79 -7.08 9.45
N ALA A 120 18.82 -6.27 9.56
CA ALA A 120 18.90 -5.23 10.60
C ALA A 120 17.75 -4.21 10.55
N VAL A 121 17.24 -3.90 9.34
CA VAL A 121 16.12 -2.97 9.17
C VAL A 121 14.80 -3.60 9.60
N ILE A 122 14.54 -4.86 9.24
CA ILE A 122 13.31 -5.53 9.64
C ILE A 122 13.28 -5.79 11.16
N ASP A 123 14.41 -6.15 11.76
CA ASP A 123 14.53 -6.32 13.21
C ASP A 123 14.23 -5.01 13.95
N ALA A 124 14.87 -3.91 13.52
CA ALA A 124 14.61 -2.57 14.06
C ALA A 124 13.16 -2.11 13.84
N THR A 125 12.54 -2.50 12.70
CA THR A 125 11.13 -2.21 12.43
C THR A 125 10.21 -2.89 13.43
N VAL A 126 10.43 -4.18 13.69
CA VAL A 126 9.64 -4.97 14.63
C VAL A 126 9.81 -4.45 16.06
N GLU A 127 11.03 -4.16 16.46
CA GLU A 127 11.32 -3.58 17.79
C GLU A 127 10.58 -2.24 17.97
N LYS A 128 10.70 -1.33 17.00
CA LYS A 128 10.07 -0.03 17.03
C LYS A 128 8.53 -0.13 17.06
N LEU A 129 7.94 -1.03 16.25
CA LEU A 129 6.50 -1.28 16.26
C LEU A 129 6.02 -1.80 17.62
N ARG A 130 6.73 -2.73 18.24
CA ARG A 130 6.39 -3.25 19.59
C ARG A 130 6.49 -2.19 20.66
N LYS A 131 7.41 -1.23 20.49
CA LYS A 131 7.55 -0.09 21.42
C LYS A 131 6.42 0.93 21.26
N GLU A 132 6.05 1.28 20.00
CA GLU A 132 5.04 2.28 19.70
C GLU A 132 3.61 1.75 19.88
N PHE A 133 3.37 0.48 19.54
CA PHE A 133 2.06 -0.18 19.62
C PHE A 133 2.10 -1.32 20.63
N LYS A 134 2.01 -0.98 21.90
CA LYS A 134 2.06 -1.98 22.98
C LYS A 134 0.97 -3.04 22.82
N GLY A 135 1.38 -4.30 22.77
CA GLY A 135 0.48 -5.43 22.58
C GLY A 135 0.21 -5.80 21.12
N ILE A 136 0.88 -5.16 20.15
CA ILE A 136 0.78 -5.57 18.74
C ILE A 136 1.17 -7.04 18.56
N ASN A 137 0.33 -7.79 17.86
CA ASN A 137 0.56 -9.21 17.60
C ASN A 137 1.26 -9.41 16.25
N ILE A 138 2.60 -9.40 16.25
CA ILE A 138 3.42 -9.72 15.07
C ILE A 138 3.73 -11.20 15.12
N VAL A 139 3.02 -12.01 14.33
CA VAL A 139 3.13 -13.49 14.30
C VAL A 139 4.35 -14.00 13.54
N GLY A 140 4.95 -13.15 12.70
CA GLY A 140 6.19 -13.50 12.00
C GLY A 140 6.77 -12.33 11.23
N TYR A 141 8.05 -12.46 10.91
CA TYR A 141 8.73 -11.52 10.04
C TYR A 141 9.99 -12.14 9.43
N ARG A 142 10.40 -11.65 8.25
CA ARG A 142 11.68 -12.01 7.62
C ARG A 142 12.18 -10.88 6.71
N ASN A 143 13.47 -10.89 6.43
CA ASN A 143 14.07 -9.97 5.46
C ASN A 143 13.59 -10.25 4.02
N GLY A 144 13.80 -9.27 3.13
CA GLY A 144 13.37 -9.32 1.73
C GLY A 144 14.34 -10.02 0.77
N TYR A 145 15.41 -10.66 1.27
CA TYR A 145 16.38 -11.38 0.45
C TYR A 145 15.89 -12.79 0.16
N ILE A 146 14.88 -12.89 -0.69
CA ILE A 146 14.32 -14.13 -1.21
C ILE A 146 14.93 -14.34 -2.60
N LYS A 147 15.88 -15.29 -2.71
CA LYS A 147 16.70 -15.48 -3.90
C LYS A 147 16.33 -16.75 -4.68
N THR A 148 15.80 -17.76 -4.00
CA THR A 148 15.44 -19.06 -4.59
C THR A 148 13.93 -19.32 -4.47
N ASP A 149 13.43 -20.25 -5.26
CA ASP A 149 12.02 -20.67 -5.18
C ASP A 149 11.72 -21.41 -3.87
N GLU A 150 12.70 -22.12 -3.30
CA GLU A 150 12.59 -22.77 -2.00
C GLU A 150 12.43 -21.74 -0.88
N GLU A 151 13.22 -20.66 -0.90
CA GLU A 151 13.07 -19.55 0.07
C GLU A 151 11.72 -18.85 -0.07
N LYS A 152 11.21 -18.72 -1.30
CA LYS A 152 9.88 -18.16 -1.58
C LYS A 152 8.78 -19.09 -1.05
N ALA A 153 8.87 -20.39 -1.35
CA ALA A 153 7.93 -21.38 -0.84
C ALA A 153 7.92 -21.41 0.69
N ALA A 154 9.09 -21.33 1.33
CA ALA A 154 9.20 -21.32 2.79
C ALA A 154 8.49 -20.13 3.44
N VAL A 155 8.61 -18.91 2.89
CA VAL A 155 7.91 -17.74 3.44
C VAL A 155 6.40 -17.84 3.23
N ILE A 156 5.96 -18.36 2.09
CA ILE A 156 4.53 -18.58 1.82
C ILE A 156 3.98 -19.63 2.79
N ALA A 157 4.67 -20.74 2.98
CA ALA A 157 4.27 -21.79 3.92
C ALA A 157 4.18 -21.26 5.37
N ASP A 158 5.12 -20.41 5.80
CA ASP A 158 5.09 -19.80 7.13
C ASP A 158 3.88 -18.86 7.30
N ILE A 159 3.52 -18.08 6.27
CA ILE A 159 2.31 -17.23 6.27
C ILE A 159 1.04 -18.08 6.33
N VAL A 160 0.98 -19.17 5.55
CA VAL A 160 -0.16 -20.11 5.56
C VAL A 160 -0.33 -20.78 6.93
N ALA A 161 0.77 -21.14 7.58
CA ALA A 161 0.75 -21.74 8.91
C ALA A 161 0.33 -20.76 10.01
N LYS A 162 0.83 -19.53 9.96
CA LYS A 162 0.59 -18.48 10.98
C LYS A 162 -0.71 -17.72 10.78
N LYS A 163 -1.28 -17.75 9.58
CA LYS A 163 -2.55 -17.12 9.20
C LYS A 163 -2.67 -15.64 9.65
N PRO A 164 -1.73 -14.77 9.27
CA PRO A 164 -1.83 -13.36 9.63
C PRO A 164 -3.02 -12.69 8.94
N ASP A 165 -3.66 -11.72 9.64
CA ASP A 165 -4.72 -10.91 9.05
C ASP A 165 -4.18 -9.87 8.06
N ILE A 166 -2.99 -9.33 8.34
CA ILE A 166 -2.36 -8.27 7.55
C ILE A 166 -0.89 -8.60 7.30
N VAL A 167 -0.47 -8.53 6.03
CA VAL A 167 0.90 -8.78 5.60
C VAL A 167 1.48 -7.55 4.93
N PHE A 168 2.59 -7.04 5.45
CA PHE A 168 3.32 -5.92 4.87
C PHE A 168 4.56 -6.40 4.11
N VAL A 169 4.69 -6.00 2.83
CA VAL A 169 5.78 -6.45 1.96
C VAL A 169 6.60 -5.27 1.44
N ALA A 170 7.85 -5.14 1.88
CA ALA A 170 8.77 -4.05 1.56
C ALA A 170 9.94 -4.54 0.69
N MET A 171 9.68 -4.85 -0.58
CA MET A 171 10.69 -5.41 -1.52
C MET A 171 10.82 -4.59 -2.80
N GLY A 172 9.98 -3.56 -2.97
CA GLY A 172 9.89 -2.75 -4.18
C GLY A 172 9.10 -3.41 -5.30
N SER A 173 8.52 -2.56 -6.16
CA SER A 173 7.74 -2.97 -7.33
C SER A 173 8.69 -3.37 -8.48
N PRO A 174 8.41 -4.42 -9.30
CA PRO A 174 7.18 -5.26 -9.22
C PRO A 174 7.32 -6.51 -8.33
N LYS A 175 8.49 -6.75 -7.71
CA LYS A 175 8.77 -7.99 -6.95
C LYS A 175 7.77 -8.22 -5.82
N GLN A 176 7.41 -7.16 -5.09
CA GLN A 176 6.46 -7.26 -3.98
C GLN A 176 5.05 -7.61 -4.45
N GLU A 177 4.59 -7.09 -5.58
CA GLU A 177 3.27 -7.39 -6.12
C GLU A 177 3.18 -8.86 -6.55
N LEU A 178 4.20 -9.36 -7.22
CA LEU A 178 4.27 -10.77 -7.66
C LEU A 178 4.26 -11.73 -6.47
N LEU A 179 5.07 -11.45 -5.44
CA LEU A 179 5.11 -12.26 -4.24
C LEU A 179 3.76 -12.24 -3.50
N MET A 180 3.13 -11.06 -3.37
CA MET A 180 1.83 -10.94 -2.71
C MET A 180 0.72 -11.68 -3.47
N GLU A 181 0.75 -11.76 -4.80
CA GLU A 181 -0.19 -12.57 -5.58
C GLU A 181 -0.05 -14.05 -5.25
N GLU A 182 1.18 -14.57 -5.17
CA GLU A 182 1.41 -15.96 -4.79
C GLU A 182 0.95 -16.24 -3.35
N MET A 183 1.22 -15.31 -2.40
CA MET A 183 0.75 -15.41 -1.02
C MET A 183 -0.79 -15.40 -0.95
N LEU A 184 -1.43 -14.45 -1.65
CA LEU A 184 -2.89 -14.30 -1.64
C LEU A 184 -3.61 -15.52 -2.21
N SER A 185 -3.01 -16.21 -3.19
CA SER A 185 -3.58 -17.44 -3.76
C SER A 185 -3.65 -18.59 -2.75
N GLN A 186 -2.82 -18.55 -1.69
CA GLN A 186 -2.75 -19.60 -0.67
C GLN A 186 -3.31 -19.16 0.69
N HIS A 187 -3.29 -17.88 1.00
CA HIS A 187 -3.83 -17.33 2.25
C HIS A 187 -4.53 -16.00 2.02
N LYS A 188 -5.82 -15.93 2.36
CA LYS A 188 -6.64 -14.71 2.23
C LYS A 188 -6.35 -13.77 3.40
N ALA A 189 -5.71 -12.64 3.12
CA ALA A 189 -5.38 -11.60 4.09
C ALA A 189 -5.36 -10.22 3.40
N ILE A 190 -5.15 -9.16 4.16
CA ILE A 190 -4.83 -7.83 3.64
C ILE A 190 -3.33 -7.80 3.36
N TYR A 191 -2.93 -7.57 2.12
CA TYR A 191 -1.54 -7.42 1.72
C TYR A 191 -1.26 -5.98 1.31
N GLN A 192 -0.16 -5.39 1.78
CA GLN A 192 0.23 -4.05 1.33
C GLN A 192 1.70 -4.01 0.92
N GLY A 193 1.95 -3.59 -0.33
CA GLY A 193 3.29 -3.32 -0.83
C GLY A 193 3.81 -1.97 -0.33
N LEU A 194 4.94 -1.96 0.35
CA LEU A 194 5.49 -0.81 1.06
C LEU A 194 6.71 -0.19 0.39
N GLY A 195 7.35 -0.88 -0.57
CA GLY A 195 8.62 -0.41 -1.14
C GLY A 195 9.71 -0.27 -0.08
N GLY A 196 10.22 0.96 0.12
CA GLY A 196 11.26 1.26 1.10
C GLY A 196 10.76 1.84 2.43
N SER A 197 9.51 1.59 2.81
CA SER A 197 8.92 2.24 4.01
C SER A 197 9.55 1.80 5.32
N PHE A 198 10.07 0.57 5.41
CA PHE A 198 10.77 0.10 6.61
C PHE A 198 12.08 0.88 6.84
N ASP A 199 12.83 1.17 5.76
CA ASP A 199 14.06 1.96 5.85
C ASP A 199 13.77 3.40 6.32
N VAL A 200 12.66 3.98 5.87
CA VAL A 200 12.20 5.31 6.30
C VAL A 200 11.74 5.28 7.76
N PHE A 201 10.95 4.29 8.15
CA PHE A 201 10.41 4.17 9.50
C PHE A 201 11.50 3.98 10.56
N THR A 202 12.55 3.24 10.23
CA THR A 202 13.70 3.01 11.11
C THR A 202 14.75 4.12 11.05
N GLY A 203 14.58 5.09 10.14
CA GLY A 203 15.53 6.20 9.98
C GLY A 203 16.78 5.89 9.16
N HIS A 204 16.89 4.67 8.57
CA HIS A 204 18.00 4.32 7.67
C HIS A 204 17.97 5.15 6.38
N VAL A 205 16.80 5.59 5.95
CA VAL A 205 16.60 6.52 4.84
C VAL A 205 15.82 7.71 5.34
N LYS A 206 16.34 8.91 5.15
CA LYS A 206 15.65 10.15 5.51
C LYS A 206 14.47 10.38 4.56
N ARG A 207 13.31 10.65 5.11
CA ARG A 207 12.16 11.15 4.35
C ARG A 207 12.40 12.61 3.95
N ALA A 208 11.76 13.06 2.90
CA ALA A 208 11.76 14.49 2.57
C ALA A 208 11.25 15.32 3.76
N PRO A 209 11.85 16.48 4.05
CA PRO A 209 11.36 17.40 5.05
C PRO A 209 9.88 17.76 4.79
N GLN A 210 9.12 18.08 5.86
CA GLN A 210 7.69 18.31 5.79
C GLN A 210 7.32 19.39 4.76
N TRP A 211 8.10 20.45 4.65
CA TRP A 211 7.90 21.51 3.66
C TRP A 211 7.79 20.97 2.22
N TRP A 212 8.67 20.01 1.82
CA TRP A 212 8.63 19.40 0.49
C TRP A 212 7.38 18.54 0.27
N ILE A 213 6.88 17.94 1.34
CA ILE A 213 5.67 17.10 1.32
C ILE A 213 4.44 17.99 1.16
N ASP A 214 4.33 19.06 1.95
CA ASP A 214 3.21 20.00 1.96
C ASP A 214 3.05 20.74 0.61
N HIS A 215 4.19 21.09 0.00
CA HIS A 215 4.21 21.74 -1.31
C HIS A 215 4.10 20.73 -2.49
N LYS A 216 3.89 19.44 -2.21
CA LYS A 216 3.75 18.36 -3.22
C LYS A 216 4.98 18.16 -4.11
N VAL A 217 6.16 18.61 -3.66
CA VAL A 217 7.44 18.52 -4.37
C VAL A 217 8.40 17.50 -3.74
N GLU A 218 7.90 16.56 -2.95
CA GLU A 218 8.67 15.43 -2.40
C GLU A 218 9.47 14.67 -3.48
N TRP A 219 8.92 14.56 -4.67
CA TRP A 219 9.57 13.93 -5.81
C TRP A 219 10.89 14.64 -6.21
N LEU A 220 10.94 15.98 -6.11
CA LEU A 220 12.12 16.77 -6.42
C LEU A 220 13.20 16.58 -5.35
N TYR A 221 12.85 16.55 -4.06
CA TYR A 221 13.77 16.20 -2.99
C TYR A 221 14.39 14.83 -3.20
N ARG A 222 13.57 13.82 -3.56
CA ARG A 222 14.05 12.47 -3.88
C ARG A 222 14.95 12.45 -5.12
N LEU A 223 14.71 13.30 -6.10
CA LEU A 223 15.53 13.43 -7.30
C LEU A 223 16.92 14.02 -6.97
N ILE A 224 16.95 15.07 -6.15
CA ILE A 224 18.21 15.72 -5.70
C ILE A 224 19.07 14.69 -4.94
N ASN A 225 18.47 13.92 -4.03
CA ASN A 225 19.20 12.92 -3.23
C ASN A 225 19.50 11.61 -3.99
N GLN A 226 18.81 11.33 -5.10
CA GLN A 226 18.97 10.14 -5.92
C GLN A 226 18.88 10.50 -7.41
N PRO A 227 19.94 11.07 -8.02
CA PRO A 227 19.92 11.55 -9.43
C PRO A 227 19.59 10.46 -10.45
N SER A 228 19.87 9.19 -10.14
CA SER A 228 19.48 8.05 -10.99
C SER A 228 17.98 7.95 -11.30
N ARG A 229 17.14 8.63 -10.51
CA ARG A 229 15.69 8.71 -10.71
C ARG A 229 15.27 9.65 -11.83
N ILE A 230 16.18 10.44 -12.44
CA ILE A 230 15.84 11.41 -13.50
C ILE A 230 15.11 10.75 -14.68
N LYS A 231 15.50 9.55 -15.07
CA LYS A 231 14.83 8.79 -16.13
C LYS A 231 13.35 8.47 -15.83
N ARG A 232 13.00 8.42 -14.54
CA ARG A 232 11.62 8.23 -14.08
C ARG A 232 10.82 9.52 -14.16
N GLN A 233 11.46 10.65 -13.89
CA GLN A 233 10.81 11.97 -13.86
C GLN A 233 10.43 12.47 -15.24
N ILE A 234 11.22 12.20 -16.29
CA ILE A 234 10.89 12.56 -17.66
C ILE A 234 9.53 12.00 -18.08
N LYS A 235 9.18 10.79 -17.60
CA LYS A 235 7.89 10.18 -17.88
C LYS A 235 6.72 10.92 -17.19
N LEU A 236 6.96 11.60 -16.07
CA LEU A 236 5.93 12.38 -15.39
C LEU A 236 5.49 13.60 -16.21
N VAL A 237 6.39 14.19 -17.00
CA VAL A 237 6.05 15.27 -17.95
C VAL A 237 5.02 14.78 -18.96
N LYS A 238 5.23 13.56 -19.50
CA LYS A 238 4.26 12.92 -20.40
C LYS A 238 2.92 12.69 -19.72
N PHE A 239 2.92 12.29 -18.47
CA PHE A 239 1.69 12.08 -17.70
C PHE A 239 0.95 13.41 -17.44
N ALA A 240 1.68 14.46 -17.08
CA ALA A 240 1.11 15.80 -16.91
C ALA A 240 0.47 16.32 -18.22
N TRP A 241 1.12 16.08 -19.35
CA TRP A 241 0.54 16.40 -20.65
C TRP A 241 -0.73 15.59 -20.94
N TRP A 242 -0.78 14.30 -20.62
CA TRP A 242 -2.01 13.51 -20.76
C TRP A 242 -3.16 14.06 -19.92
N ILE A 243 -2.87 14.46 -18.66
CA ILE A 243 -3.86 15.09 -17.81
C ILE A 243 -4.33 16.42 -18.41
N ALA A 244 -3.41 17.27 -18.87
CA ALA A 244 -3.75 18.56 -19.48
C ALA A 244 -4.60 18.41 -20.74
N ALA A 245 -4.26 17.43 -21.58
CA ALA A 245 -4.95 17.13 -22.84
C ALA A 245 -6.22 16.25 -22.67
N ASN A 246 -6.58 15.89 -21.43
CA ASN A 246 -7.72 14.98 -21.12
C ASN A 246 -7.63 13.63 -21.87
N LYS A 247 -6.39 13.09 -22.06
CA LYS A 247 -6.10 11.85 -22.83
C LYS A 247 -5.79 10.65 -21.92
N PHE A 248 -6.67 10.32 -20.97
CA PHE A 248 -6.48 9.23 -20.00
C PHE A 248 -7.76 8.45 -19.67
#